data_73439bf4eaee944afed324b72bd44ff5
#
_entry.id   73439bf4eaee944afed324b72bd44ff5
#
_cell.length_a   1.000
_cell.length_b   1.000
_cell.length_c   1.000
_cell.angle_alpha   90.00
_cell.angle_beta   90.00
_cell.angle_gamma   90.00
#
_symmetry.space_group_name_H-M   'P 1'
#
loop_
_entity.id
_entity.type
_entity.pdbx_description
1 polymer ?
#
loop_
_entity_poly.entity_id
_entity_poly.type
_entity_poly.pdbx_seq_one_letter_code
_entity_poly.pdbx_strand_id
1 'polypeptide(L)'
;MMKYNFSEIKESKNYIKVGNTEEIVNEIADEEAIEVRSRFKKVIEPWLSAALQSEHLSLLIGAGLTTAVCQIAKVSSSSMGTANFGDDFSEKVNKYAQKAAEEMGRGNPNIEDQIRTATALLRGYEIDEKEDEANKLGNKLDDVLSSFANSILSSETNLFKELIQGNSSAIKASAVLQSFLFTFASRNSTRERTHIFTTNYDRFLEYGCDMAGIKILDRFWGKIIPRFQESPSNMDYYYHASDSKNEFRYAEGVVRYTKIHGSIDWYENNGIVYRDALRFGADEVNLPSGTTYRDHLMIYPNSMKSVETAFYPYAELFRDFSSSIVKPNSTLFVYGYGFGDTHINKIIKEMMSVPSTHIVIIAYNVDDRLVNFLSKINMAQVTLLTGSEFANLENLVEYYLPKAAIDIITETASRLVDSRKGYLDFQNNEEAANE
;
A
#
# COMPACT_ATOMS: atom_id res chain seq x y z
N MET A 1 13.55 30.78 6.49
CA MET A 1 13.11 29.54 5.80
C MET A 1 14.34 28.88 5.22
N MET A 2 14.75 27.73 5.74
CA MET A 2 15.76 26.91 5.05
C MET A 2 15.21 26.55 3.66
N LYS A 3 15.95 26.91 2.62
CA LYS A 3 15.63 26.47 1.25
C LYS A 3 16.14 25.03 1.13
N TYR A 4 15.23 24.07 1.13
CA TYR A 4 15.56 22.67 0.83
C TYR A 4 16.08 22.57 -0.62
N ASN A 5 17.20 21.90 -0.80
CA ASN A 5 17.76 21.64 -2.13
C ASN A 5 17.16 20.34 -2.69
N PHE A 6 15.95 20.42 -3.23
CA PHE A 6 15.25 19.26 -3.77
C PHE A 6 15.98 18.58 -4.95
N SER A 7 16.83 19.32 -5.68
CA SER A 7 17.64 18.72 -6.75
C SER A 7 18.67 17.76 -6.17
N GLU A 8 19.31 18.14 -5.08
CA GLU A 8 20.29 17.31 -4.39
C GLU A 8 19.65 16.07 -3.75
N ILE A 9 18.44 16.21 -3.18
CA ILE A 9 17.66 15.09 -2.66
C ILE A 9 17.29 14.12 -3.79
N LYS A 10 16.90 14.61 -4.96
CA LYS A 10 16.55 13.80 -6.13
C LYS A 10 17.76 13.03 -6.68
N GLU A 11 18.94 13.61 -6.66
CA GLU A 11 20.18 13.01 -7.15
C GLU A 11 20.83 12.08 -6.12
N SER A 12 20.43 12.15 -4.86
CA SER A 12 20.98 11.33 -3.78
C SER A 12 20.54 9.86 -3.91
N LYS A 13 21.45 8.93 -3.61
CA LYS A 13 21.11 7.48 -3.54
C LYS A 13 20.22 7.18 -2.35
N ASN A 14 20.53 7.78 -1.20
CA ASN A 14 19.74 7.66 0.02
C ASN A 14 19.71 9.02 0.72
N TYR A 15 18.56 9.37 1.29
CA TYR A 15 18.39 10.61 2.04
C TYR A 15 17.50 10.38 3.25
N ILE A 16 17.88 10.98 4.36
CA ILE A 16 17.13 10.96 5.62
C ILE A 16 16.83 12.37 6.10
N LYS A 17 15.58 12.59 6.47
CA LYS A 17 15.13 13.76 7.25
C LYS A 17 14.22 13.27 8.37
N VAL A 18 14.75 13.28 9.59
CA VAL A 18 14.06 12.81 10.81
C VAL A 18 14.29 13.84 11.92
N GLY A 19 13.25 14.53 12.31
CA GLY A 19 13.35 15.64 13.27
C GLY A 19 14.30 16.72 12.77
N ASN A 20 15.39 16.95 13.51
CA ASN A 20 16.45 17.90 13.17
C ASN A 20 17.62 17.25 12.41
N THR A 21 17.60 15.93 12.22
CA THR A 21 18.63 15.21 11.47
C THR A 21 18.27 15.23 9.99
N GLU A 22 19.19 15.75 9.18
CA GLU A 22 19.07 15.78 7.73
C GLU A 22 20.43 15.40 7.13
N GLU A 23 20.45 14.32 6.33
CA GLU A 23 21.72 13.78 5.80
C GLU A 23 21.49 13.06 4.46
N ILE A 24 22.41 13.32 3.52
CA ILE A 24 22.55 12.51 2.30
C ILE A 24 23.52 11.39 2.63
N VAL A 25 23.08 10.16 2.39
CA VAL A 25 23.86 8.96 2.64
C VAL A 25 24.27 8.36 1.30
N ASN A 26 25.56 8.31 1.05
CA ASN A 26 26.10 7.66 -0.13
C ASN A 26 25.87 6.16 -0.09
N GLU A 27 26.29 5.45 -1.13
CA GLU A 27 26.26 4.00 -1.16
C GLU A 27 27.09 3.44 0.02
N ILE A 28 26.45 2.56 0.77
CA ILE A 28 27.04 1.98 1.98
C ILE A 28 27.76 0.71 1.54
N ALA A 29 29.06 0.63 1.77
CA ALA A 29 29.80 -0.60 1.55
C ALA A 29 29.35 -1.68 2.54
N ASP A 30 29.30 -2.94 2.14
CA ASP A 30 28.83 -4.05 2.96
C ASP A 30 29.56 -4.13 4.32
N GLU A 31 30.84 -3.78 4.34
CA GLU A 31 31.70 -3.79 5.54
C GLU A 31 31.27 -2.68 6.56
N GLU A 32 30.72 -1.58 6.10
CA GLU A 32 30.28 -0.45 6.93
C GLU A 32 28.78 -0.49 7.27
N ALA A 33 28.02 -1.36 6.60
CA ALA A 33 26.56 -1.40 6.66
C ALA A 33 26.03 -1.56 8.10
N ILE A 34 26.66 -2.38 8.91
CA ILE A 34 26.24 -2.66 10.32
C ILE A 34 26.39 -1.38 11.18
N GLU A 35 27.51 -0.68 11.06
CA GLU A 35 27.78 0.54 11.85
C GLU A 35 26.83 1.67 11.43
N VAL A 36 26.67 1.89 10.12
CA VAL A 36 25.79 2.90 9.55
C VAL A 36 24.34 2.64 9.96
N ARG A 37 23.84 1.41 9.82
CA ARG A 37 22.51 1.01 10.24
C ARG A 37 22.29 1.19 11.74
N SER A 38 23.28 0.83 12.57
CA SER A 38 23.22 1.05 14.01
C SER A 38 23.15 2.54 14.38
N ARG A 39 23.87 3.40 13.65
CA ARG A 39 23.83 4.85 13.82
C ARG A 39 22.45 5.40 13.52
N PHE A 40 21.91 5.09 12.33
CA PHE A 40 20.61 5.62 11.90
C PHE A 40 19.44 5.02 12.68
N LYS A 41 19.53 3.74 13.09
CA LYS A 41 18.53 3.12 13.96
C LYS A 41 18.28 3.93 15.23
N LYS A 42 19.32 4.44 15.87
CA LYS A 42 19.23 5.26 17.09
C LYS A 42 18.46 6.57 16.90
N VAL A 43 18.36 7.06 15.66
CA VAL A 43 17.63 8.28 15.30
C VAL A 43 16.23 7.95 14.78
N ILE A 44 16.12 6.97 13.88
CA ILE A 44 14.89 6.65 13.16
C ILE A 44 13.90 5.92 14.06
N GLU A 45 14.32 4.84 14.74
CA GLU A 45 13.40 3.97 15.50
C GLU A 45 12.66 4.72 16.63
N PRO A 46 13.31 5.55 17.48
CA PRO A 46 12.59 6.32 18.50
C PRO A 46 11.61 7.33 17.90
N TRP A 47 11.98 7.96 16.79
CA TRP A 47 11.14 8.93 16.10
C TRP A 47 9.90 8.28 15.48
N LEU A 48 10.09 7.16 14.77
CA LEU A 48 8.98 6.39 14.20
C LEU A 48 8.10 5.80 15.31
N SER A 49 8.69 5.36 16.42
CA SER A 49 7.92 4.89 17.59
C SER A 49 7.00 5.97 18.13
N ALA A 50 7.49 7.23 18.25
CA ALA A 50 6.66 8.35 18.66
C ALA A 50 5.56 8.67 17.61
N ALA A 51 5.91 8.66 16.32
CA ALA A 51 4.95 8.89 15.23
C ALA A 51 3.84 7.84 15.18
N LEU A 52 4.17 6.57 15.42
CA LEU A 52 3.20 5.47 15.51
C LEU A 52 2.25 5.59 16.72
N GLN A 53 2.62 6.36 17.74
CA GLN A 53 1.78 6.63 18.92
C GLN A 53 0.90 7.87 18.77
N SER A 54 0.84 8.49 17.59
CA SER A 54 -0.07 9.61 17.31
C SER A 54 -1.52 9.26 17.64
N GLU A 55 -2.35 10.26 17.90
CA GLU A 55 -3.78 10.05 18.23
C GLU A 55 -4.51 9.36 17.07
N HIS A 56 -4.32 9.88 15.87
CA HIS A 56 -4.89 9.33 14.64
C HIS A 56 -3.75 8.85 13.74
N LEU A 57 -3.68 7.55 13.51
CA LEU A 57 -2.65 6.93 12.67
C LEU A 57 -3.28 6.38 11.39
N SER A 58 -2.72 6.78 10.27
CA SER A 58 -3.07 6.24 8.96
C SER A 58 -1.83 5.79 8.19
N LEU A 59 -2.01 4.79 7.33
CA LEU A 59 -0.97 4.26 6.45
C LEU A 59 -1.50 4.27 5.01
N LEU A 60 -0.82 4.96 4.10
CA LEU A 60 -1.11 4.94 2.66
C LEU A 60 -0.07 4.10 1.94
N ILE A 61 -0.55 3.10 1.21
CA ILE A 61 0.28 2.16 0.47
C ILE A 61 -0.01 2.27 -1.02
N GLY A 62 1.06 2.32 -1.82
CA GLY A 62 0.99 2.25 -3.28
C GLY A 62 1.67 0.99 -3.84
N ALA A 63 1.77 0.92 -5.17
CA ALA A 63 2.30 -0.23 -5.91
C ALA A 63 3.74 -0.62 -5.54
N GLY A 64 4.50 0.29 -4.94
CA GLY A 64 5.85 0.00 -4.44
C GLY A 64 5.91 -1.10 -3.39
N LEU A 65 4.84 -1.34 -2.60
CA LEU A 65 4.81 -2.47 -1.66
C LEU A 65 4.77 -3.80 -2.40
N THR A 66 3.88 -3.95 -3.37
CA THR A 66 3.78 -5.16 -4.20
C THR A 66 5.11 -5.46 -4.90
N THR A 67 5.72 -4.42 -5.49
CA THR A 67 7.04 -4.54 -6.11
C THR A 67 8.10 -5.00 -5.11
N ALA A 68 8.15 -4.42 -3.91
CA ALA A 68 9.12 -4.78 -2.87
C ALA A 68 8.94 -6.24 -2.41
N VAL A 69 7.70 -6.68 -2.16
CA VAL A 69 7.41 -8.08 -1.76
C VAL A 69 7.82 -9.04 -2.87
N CYS A 70 7.47 -8.74 -4.13
CA CYS A 70 7.87 -9.57 -5.27
C CYS A 70 9.39 -9.62 -5.47
N GLN A 71 10.11 -8.52 -5.24
CA GLN A 71 11.58 -8.49 -5.28
C GLN A 71 12.21 -9.38 -4.22
N ILE A 72 11.73 -9.33 -2.97
CA ILE A 72 12.22 -10.21 -1.90
C ILE A 72 11.94 -11.68 -2.25
N ALA A 73 10.74 -11.97 -2.78
CA ALA A 73 10.36 -13.31 -3.22
C ALA A 73 11.08 -13.77 -4.49
N LYS A 74 11.77 -12.88 -5.20
CA LYS A 74 12.43 -13.12 -6.49
C LYS A 74 11.45 -13.56 -7.59
N VAL A 75 10.26 -13.00 -7.57
CA VAL A 75 9.22 -13.22 -8.59
C VAL A 75 8.93 -11.94 -9.36
N SER A 76 8.34 -12.06 -10.54
CA SER A 76 7.91 -10.91 -11.33
C SER A 76 6.68 -10.26 -10.72
N SER A 77 6.67 -8.93 -10.69
CA SER A 77 5.49 -8.12 -10.35
C SER A 77 4.82 -7.60 -11.62
N SER A 78 3.51 -7.32 -11.53
CA SER A 78 2.79 -6.63 -12.60
C SER A 78 3.39 -5.24 -12.85
N SER A 79 3.37 -4.81 -14.09
CA SER A 79 3.76 -3.45 -14.49
C SER A 79 2.57 -2.70 -15.05
N MET A 80 2.53 -1.39 -14.83
CA MET A 80 1.55 -0.47 -15.42
C MET A 80 1.97 -0.05 -16.84
N GLY A 81 2.44 -1.00 -17.66
CA GLY A 81 2.84 -0.75 -19.04
C GLY A 81 1.71 -0.19 -19.90
N THR A 82 1.92 -0.08 -21.20
CA THR A 82 0.90 0.31 -22.17
C THR A 82 0.30 -0.90 -22.86
N ALA A 83 -0.98 -0.78 -23.24
CA ALA A 83 -1.70 -1.80 -24.01
C ALA A 83 -1.81 -1.41 -25.48
N ASN A 84 -2.06 -2.41 -26.34
CA ASN A 84 -2.34 -2.23 -27.76
C ASN A 84 -3.85 -2.28 -28.04
N PHE A 85 -4.41 -1.18 -28.53
CA PHE A 85 -5.84 -1.06 -28.89
C PHE A 85 -6.14 -1.41 -30.38
N GLY A 86 -5.19 -2.02 -31.09
CA GLY A 86 -5.32 -2.31 -32.52
C GLY A 86 -5.08 -1.10 -33.40
N ASP A 87 -4.96 -1.33 -34.72
CA ASP A 87 -4.60 -0.27 -35.68
C ASP A 87 -5.69 0.82 -35.80
N ASP A 88 -6.95 0.46 -35.60
CA ASP A 88 -8.07 1.37 -35.70
C ASP A 88 -8.14 2.43 -34.61
N PHE A 89 -7.65 2.11 -33.40
CA PHE A 89 -7.86 2.94 -32.21
C PHE A 89 -6.56 3.36 -31.50
N SER A 90 -5.45 2.63 -31.65
CA SER A 90 -4.20 2.87 -30.91
C SER A 90 -3.68 4.29 -31.10
N GLU A 91 -3.71 4.84 -32.29
CA GLU A 91 -3.23 6.20 -32.54
C GLU A 91 -4.01 7.24 -31.73
N LYS A 92 -5.35 7.17 -31.77
CA LYS A 92 -6.22 8.11 -31.05
C LYS A 92 -6.07 7.93 -29.54
N VAL A 93 -6.12 6.67 -29.06
CA VAL A 93 -6.01 6.35 -27.63
C VAL A 93 -4.67 6.82 -27.10
N ASN A 94 -3.57 6.50 -27.76
CA ASN A 94 -2.22 6.86 -27.31
C ASN A 94 -2.01 8.38 -27.31
N LYS A 95 -2.47 9.08 -28.35
CA LYS A 95 -2.35 10.55 -28.44
C LYS A 95 -3.02 11.25 -27.25
N TYR A 96 -4.24 10.87 -26.92
CA TYR A 96 -4.97 11.51 -25.82
C TYR A 96 -4.53 10.99 -24.44
N ALA A 97 -4.09 9.74 -24.32
CA ALA A 97 -3.46 9.23 -23.14
C ALA A 97 -2.14 9.96 -22.82
N GLN A 98 -1.33 10.26 -23.85
CA GLN A 98 -0.11 11.06 -23.71
C GLN A 98 -0.40 12.47 -23.19
N LYS A 99 -1.38 13.15 -23.83
CA LYS A 99 -1.79 14.49 -23.39
C LYS A 99 -2.23 14.50 -21.92
N ALA A 100 -2.99 13.51 -21.53
CA ALA A 100 -3.45 13.36 -20.15
C ALA A 100 -2.30 13.09 -19.17
N ALA A 101 -1.32 12.26 -19.54
CA ALA A 101 -0.14 12.00 -18.73
C ALA A 101 0.73 13.26 -18.55
N GLU A 102 0.85 14.08 -19.58
CA GLU A 102 1.55 15.37 -19.55
C GLU A 102 0.84 16.36 -18.61
N GLU A 103 -0.49 16.51 -18.73
CA GLU A 103 -1.29 17.37 -17.85
C GLU A 103 -1.17 16.96 -16.37
N MET A 104 -0.97 15.67 -16.08
CA MET A 104 -0.73 15.15 -14.75
C MET A 104 0.75 15.18 -14.30
N GLY A 105 1.65 15.65 -15.17
CA GLY A 105 3.08 15.72 -14.87
C GLY A 105 3.78 14.36 -14.81
N ARG A 106 3.23 13.31 -15.44
CA ARG A 106 3.82 11.96 -15.50
C ARG A 106 4.80 11.77 -16.65
N GLY A 107 4.69 12.56 -17.70
CA GLY A 107 5.50 12.47 -18.91
C GLY A 107 5.05 11.36 -19.84
N ASN A 108 5.06 10.11 -19.44
CA ASN A 108 4.64 8.96 -20.24
C ASN A 108 3.28 8.42 -19.79
N PRO A 109 2.39 8.01 -20.73
CA PRO A 109 1.12 7.39 -20.41
C PRO A 109 1.32 5.96 -19.89
N ASN A 110 0.39 5.51 -19.10
CA ASN A 110 0.28 4.12 -18.67
C ASN A 110 -1.03 3.49 -19.15
N ILE A 111 -1.25 2.22 -18.84
CA ILE A 111 -2.47 1.49 -19.22
C ILE A 111 -3.74 2.16 -18.67
N GLU A 112 -3.67 2.78 -17.48
CA GLU A 112 -4.82 3.48 -16.90
C GLU A 112 -5.23 4.69 -17.75
N ASP A 113 -4.27 5.47 -18.26
CA ASP A 113 -4.54 6.61 -19.15
C ASP A 113 -5.17 6.16 -20.45
N GLN A 114 -4.72 5.01 -20.97
CA GLN A 114 -5.24 4.43 -22.20
C GLN A 114 -6.66 3.89 -22.03
N ILE A 115 -6.94 3.11 -20.98
CA ILE A 115 -8.28 2.56 -20.66
C ILE A 115 -9.27 3.73 -20.54
N ARG A 116 -8.91 4.76 -19.81
CA ARG A 116 -9.69 5.97 -19.64
C ARG A 116 -10.02 6.67 -20.96
N THR A 117 -9.01 6.88 -21.78
CA THR A 117 -9.19 7.51 -23.09
C THR A 117 -10.09 6.65 -23.99
N ALA A 118 -9.88 5.32 -23.97
CA ALA A 118 -10.70 4.38 -24.73
C ALA A 118 -12.16 4.38 -24.26
N THR A 119 -12.40 4.43 -22.95
CA THR A 119 -13.76 4.53 -22.39
C THR A 119 -14.45 5.84 -22.80
N ALA A 120 -13.73 6.96 -22.76
CA ALA A 120 -14.28 8.24 -23.22
C ALA A 120 -14.59 8.23 -24.72
N LEU A 121 -13.73 7.61 -25.54
CA LEU A 121 -13.93 7.46 -26.98
C LEU A 121 -15.12 6.53 -27.28
N LEU A 122 -15.27 5.44 -26.55
CA LEU A 122 -16.41 4.52 -26.64
C LEU A 122 -17.73 5.26 -26.41
N ARG A 123 -17.82 6.02 -25.32
CA ARG A 123 -19.00 6.85 -25.03
C ARG A 123 -19.26 7.87 -26.15
N GLY A 124 -18.20 8.44 -26.73
CA GLY A 124 -18.33 9.33 -27.88
C GLY A 124 -18.96 8.63 -29.09
N TYR A 125 -18.58 7.40 -29.40
CA TYR A 125 -19.19 6.61 -30.48
C TYR A 125 -20.64 6.22 -30.17
N GLU A 126 -20.96 5.87 -28.94
CA GLU A 126 -22.33 5.58 -28.50
C GLU A 126 -23.25 6.81 -28.66
N ILE A 127 -22.77 8.01 -28.28
CA ILE A 127 -23.51 9.28 -28.43
C ILE A 127 -23.71 9.65 -29.92
N ASP A 128 -22.71 9.36 -30.76
CA ASP A 128 -22.72 9.65 -32.19
C ASP A 128 -23.41 8.54 -33.01
N GLU A 129 -24.04 7.57 -32.32
CA GLU A 129 -24.79 6.42 -32.91
C GLU A 129 -23.94 5.57 -33.89
N LYS A 130 -22.62 5.51 -33.66
CA LYS A 130 -21.66 4.70 -34.43
C LYS A 130 -21.53 3.29 -33.82
N GLU A 131 -22.56 2.46 -34.04
CA GLU A 131 -22.67 1.14 -33.39
C GLU A 131 -21.49 0.20 -33.72
N ASP A 132 -21.03 0.19 -35.00
CA ASP A 132 -19.93 -0.69 -35.41
C ASP A 132 -18.61 -0.33 -34.74
N GLU A 133 -18.26 0.95 -34.67
CA GLU A 133 -17.07 1.43 -33.99
C GLU A 133 -17.18 1.25 -32.48
N ALA A 134 -18.35 1.50 -31.90
CA ALA A 134 -18.61 1.30 -30.50
C ALA A 134 -18.43 -0.19 -30.11
N ASN A 135 -18.99 -1.11 -30.87
CA ASN A 135 -18.85 -2.55 -30.62
C ASN A 135 -17.38 -3.02 -30.76
N LYS A 136 -16.68 -2.58 -31.83
CA LYS A 136 -15.25 -2.94 -32.01
C LYS A 136 -14.37 -2.42 -30.89
N LEU A 137 -14.52 -1.14 -30.51
CA LEU A 137 -13.74 -0.55 -29.43
C LEU A 137 -14.11 -1.18 -28.08
N GLY A 138 -15.40 -1.46 -27.86
CA GLY A 138 -15.90 -2.12 -26.68
C GLY A 138 -15.25 -3.49 -26.44
N ASN A 139 -15.26 -4.35 -27.46
CA ASN A 139 -14.62 -5.67 -27.40
C ASN A 139 -13.11 -5.54 -27.12
N LYS A 140 -12.46 -4.58 -27.79
CA LYS A 140 -11.02 -4.35 -27.57
C LYS A 140 -10.70 -3.85 -26.17
N LEU A 141 -11.57 -3.03 -25.60
CA LEU A 141 -11.43 -2.54 -24.23
C LEU A 141 -11.61 -3.69 -23.22
N ASP A 142 -12.53 -4.63 -23.46
CA ASP A 142 -12.68 -5.84 -22.65
C ASP A 142 -11.44 -6.74 -22.69
N ASP A 143 -10.81 -6.93 -23.87
CA ASP A 143 -9.54 -7.65 -24.00
C ASP A 143 -8.41 -7.00 -23.20
N VAL A 144 -8.32 -5.68 -23.25
CA VAL A 144 -7.31 -4.91 -22.51
C VAL A 144 -7.56 -4.99 -21.01
N LEU A 145 -8.81 -4.85 -20.56
CA LEU A 145 -9.18 -4.98 -19.14
C LEU A 145 -8.90 -6.40 -18.62
N SER A 146 -9.23 -7.43 -19.41
CA SER A 146 -8.90 -8.81 -19.08
C SER A 146 -7.39 -9.02 -18.93
N SER A 147 -6.61 -8.53 -19.89
CA SER A 147 -5.15 -8.63 -19.83
C SER A 147 -4.56 -7.88 -18.64
N PHE A 148 -5.11 -6.72 -18.33
CA PHE A 148 -4.70 -5.93 -17.17
C PHE A 148 -5.03 -6.64 -15.85
N ALA A 149 -6.25 -7.18 -15.72
CA ALA A 149 -6.65 -7.98 -14.57
C ALA A 149 -5.74 -9.19 -14.36
N ASN A 150 -5.45 -9.94 -15.43
CA ASN A 150 -4.57 -11.09 -15.38
C ASN A 150 -3.12 -10.69 -15.05
N SER A 151 -2.65 -9.52 -15.46
CA SER A 151 -1.33 -9.03 -15.05
C SER A 151 -1.24 -8.75 -13.55
N ILE A 152 -2.29 -8.21 -12.94
CA ILE A 152 -2.38 -8.00 -11.49
C ILE A 152 -2.37 -9.34 -10.76
N LEU A 153 -3.23 -10.28 -11.19
CA LEU A 153 -3.30 -11.62 -10.60
C LEU A 153 -1.99 -12.39 -10.74
N SER A 154 -1.23 -12.19 -11.82
CA SER A 154 0.03 -12.87 -12.03
C SER A 154 1.05 -12.61 -10.90
N SER A 155 1.06 -11.42 -10.32
CA SER A 155 1.91 -11.09 -9.17
C SER A 155 1.54 -11.94 -7.94
N GLU A 156 0.25 -12.07 -7.66
CA GLU A 156 -0.26 -12.91 -6.57
C GLU A 156 0.02 -14.39 -6.83
N THR A 157 -0.25 -14.85 -8.04
CA THR A 157 -0.05 -16.24 -8.47
C THR A 157 1.42 -16.64 -8.42
N ASN A 158 2.33 -15.76 -8.85
CA ASN A 158 3.77 -16.02 -8.81
C ASN A 158 4.25 -16.17 -7.35
N LEU A 159 3.87 -15.26 -6.46
CA LEU A 159 4.21 -15.40 -5.04
C LEU A 159 3.61 -16.68 -4.44
N PHE A 160 2.33 -16.96 -4.71
CA PHE A 160 1.62 -18.09 -4.13
C PHE A 160 2.19 -19.44 -4.58
N LYS A 161 2.56 -19.58 -5.86
CA LYS A 161 3.23 -20.78 -6.39
C LYS A 161 4.55 -21.06 -5.67
N GLU A 162 5.38 -20.04 -5.48
CA GLU A 162 6.67 -20.18 -4.78
C GLU A 162 6.49 -20.51 -3.30
N LEU A 163 5.45 -19.95 -2.65
CA LEU A 163 5.11 -20.28 -1.26
C LEU A 163 4.71 -21.75 -1.09
N ILE A 164 3.86 -22.28 -1.99
CA ILE A 164 3.44 -23.69 -1.96
C ILE A 164 4.64 -24.63 -2.17
N GLN A 165 5.62 -24.23 -2.99
CA GLN A 165 6.85 -24.98 -3.23
C GLN A 165 7.85 -24.90 -2.07
N GLY A 166 7.58 -24.08 -1.05
CA GLY A 166 8.45 -23.90 0.10
C GLY A 166 9.71 -23.07 -0.20
N ASN A 167 9.66 -22.20 -1.23
CA ASN A 167 10.80 -21.35 -1.60
C ASN A 167 11.13 -20.39 -0.45
N SER A 168 12.39 -20.41 0.01
CA SER A 168 12.86 -19.62 1.14
C SER A 168 12.72 -18.11 0.93
N SER A 169 12.91 -17.62 -0.29
CA SER A 169 12.76 -16.19 -0.63
C SER A 169 11.28 -15.76 -0.54
N ALA A 170 10.34 -16.59 -0.99
CA ALA A 170 8.91 -16.33 -0.89
C ALA A 170 8.41 -16.36 0.56
N ILE A 171 8.89 -17.33 1.35
CA ILE A 171 8.60 -17.42 2.79
C ILE A 171 9.12 -16.17 3.50
N LYS A 172 10.35 -15.74 3.19
CA LYS A 172 10.93 -14.51 3.73
C LYS A 172 10.10 -13.27 3.35
N ALA A 173 9.69 -13.15 2.09
CA ALA A 173 8.86 -12.05 1.62
C ALA A 173 7.53 -11.97 2.39
N SER A 174 6.88 -13.12 2.60
CA SER A 174 5.66 -13.21 3.40
C SER A 174 5.89 -12.80 4.85
N ALA A 175 6.98 -13.25 5.49
CA ALA A 175 7.32 -12.89 6.87
C ALA A 175 7.62 -11.38 7.01
N VAL A 176 8.35 -10.79 6.07
CA VAL A 176 8.65 -9.35 6.05
C VAL A 176 7.37 -8.53 5.90
N LEU A 177 6.45 -8.93 5.00
CA LEU A 177 5.15 -8.28 4.84
C LEU A 177 4.31 -8.36 6.12
N GLN A 178 4.25 -9.51 6.76
CA GLN A 178 3.56 -9.69 8.04
C GLN A 178 4.14 -8.79 9.12
N SER A 179 5.46 -8.75 9.29
CA SER A 179 6.14 -7.89 10.27
C SER A 179 5.89 -6.40 10.01
N PHE A 180 5.90 -5.99 8.74
CA PHE A 180 5.52 -4.63 8.35
C PHE A 180 4.11 -4.28 8.81
N LEU A 181 3.14 -5.12 8.53
CA LEU A 181 1.74 -4.90 8.90
C LEU A 181 1.51 -4.94 10.41
N PHE A 182 2.21 -5.83 11.13
CA PHE A 182 2.16 -5.89 12.59
C PHE A 182 2.60 -4.58 13.26
N THR A 183 3.61 -3.91 12.71
CA THR A 183 4.06 -2.60 13.24
C THR A 183 2.90 -1.59 13.29
N PHE A 184 2.03 -1.59 12.29
CA PHE A 184 0.89 -0.68 12.23
C PHE A 184 -0.36 -1.21 12.95
N ALA A 185 -0.52 -2.52 13.09
CA ALA A 185 -1.66 -3.12 13.76
C ALA A 185 -1.50 -3.18 15.29
N SER A 186 -0.26 -3.10 15.80
CA SER A 186 0.06 -3.18 17.22
C SER A 186 -0.12 -1.84 17.92
N ARG A 187 -1.38 -1.41 18.09
CA ARG A 187 -1.72 -0.19 18.83
C ARG A 187 -2.31 -0.50 20.19
N ASN A 188 -2.08 0.41 21.13
CA ASN A 188 -2.70 0.34 22.45
C ASN A 188 -4.23 0.38 22.31
N SER A 189 -4.91 -0.46 23.07
CA SER A 189 -6.38 -0.59 23.09
C SER A 189 -7.15 0.69 23.44
N THR A 190 -6.46 1.73 23.95
CA THR A 190 -7.01 3.07 24.24
C THR A 190 -6.93 4.04 23.04
N ARG A 191 -6.21 3.67 21.97
CA ARG A 191 -6.02 4.49 20.77
C ARG A 191 -6.94 4.04 19.65
N GLU A 192 -7.33 4.98 18.77
CA GLU A 192 -8.02 4.62 17.53
C GLU A 192 -7.18 3.63 16.71
N ARG A 193 -7.87 2.76 15.99
CA ARG A 193 -7.22 1.81 15.09
C ARG A 193 -6.47 2.52 13.98
N THR A 194 -5.38 1.91 13.54
CA THR A 194 -4.74 2.34 12.29
C THR A 194 -5.73 2.15 11.13
N HIS A 195 -5.84 3.18 10.29
CA HIS A 195 -6.55 3.07 9.04
C HIS A 195 -5.53 2.89 7.89
N ILE A 196 -5.56 1.72 7.27
CA ILE A 196 -4.72 1.39 6.11
C ILE A 196 -5.49 1.73 4.84
N PHE A 197 -4.90 2.60 4.03
CA PHE A 197 -5.39 2.98 2.72
C PHE A 197 -4.46 2.42 1.65
N THR A 198 -5.00 1.98 0.53
CA THR A 198 -4.17 1.58 -0.61
C THR A 198 -4.77 2.02 -1.92
N THR A 199 -3.88 2.31 -2.87
CA THR A 199 -4.23 2.53 -4.28
C THR A 199 -4.08 1.26 -5.12
N ASN A 200 -3.61 0.16 -4.51
CA ASN A 200 -3.35 -1.08 -5.21
C ASN A 200 -4.64 -1.86 -5.45
N TYR A 201 -4.74 -2.46 -6.63
CA TYR A 201 -5.84 -3.36 -6.99
C TYR A 201 -5.61 -4.79 -6.50
N ASP A 202 -4.34 -5.20 -6.33
CA ASP A 202 -3.95 -6.51 -5.80
C ASP A 202 -4.34 -6.70 -4.33
N ARG A 203 -4.22 -7.95 -3.84
CA ARG A 203 -4.62 -8.34 -2.48
C ARG A 203 -3.44 -8.76 -1.59
N PHE A 204 -2.26 -8.23 -1.85
CA PHE A 204 -1.09 -8.50 -0.99
C PHE A 204 -1.27 -8.06 0.46
N LEU A 205 -1.99 -6.95 0.68
CA LEU A 205 -2.27 -6.46 2.02
C LEU A 205 -3.25 -7.35 2.77
N GLU A 206 -4.32 -7.77 2.10
CA GLU A 206 -5.29 -8.72 2.64
C GLU A 206 -4.61 -10.05 2.97
N TYR A 207 -3.82 -10.59 2.04
CA TYR A 207 -3.01 -11.78 2.27
C TYR A 207 -2.07 -11.62 3.48
N GLY A 208 -1.34 -10.52 3.55
CA GLY A 208 -0.42 -10.25 4.66
C GLY A 208 -1.15 -10.13 6.00
N CYS A 209 -2.32 -9.49 6.04
CA CYS A 209 -3.16 -9.40 7.24
C CYS A 209 -3.68 -10.77 7.67
N ASP A 210 -4.17 -11.59 6.73
CA ASP A 210 -4.67 -12.94 7.01
C ASP A 210 -3.57 -13.83 7.59
N MET A 211 -2.37 -13.82 6.98
CA MET A 211 -1.23 -14.59 7.47
C MET A 211 -0.73 -14.11 8.84
N ALA A 212 -0.85 -12.82 9.11
CA ALA A 212 -0.49 -12.22 10.39
C ALA A 212 -1.59 -12.36 11.47
N GLY A 213 -2.77 -12.87 11.14
CA GLY A 213 -3.92 -12.92 12.05
C GLY A 213 -4.51 -11.55 12.38
N ILE A 214 -4.24 -10.53 11.56
CA ILE A 214 -4.77 -9.17 11.69
C ILE A 214 -6.17 -9.14 11.08
N LYS A 215 -7.16 -8.70 11.85
CA LYS A 215 -8.54 -8.57 11.38
C LYS A 215 -8.71 -7.26 10.62
N ILE A 216 -9.25 -7.36 9.43
CA ILE A 216 -9.58 -6.22 8.58
C ILE A 216 -11.03 -5.77 8.84
N LEU A 217 -11.23 -4.48 9.07
CA LEU A 217 -12.51 -3.81 9.04
C LEU A 217 -12.59 -2.99 7.76
N ASP A 218 -13.20 -3.55 6.75
CA ASP A 218 -13.52 -2.88 5.49
C ASP A 218 -15.01 -2.53 5.41
N ARG A 219 -15.44 -2.05 4.24
CA ARG A 219 -16.85 -1.69 4.00
C ARG A 219 -17.71 -2.87 3.54
N PHE A 220 -17.20 -4.10 3.53
CA PHE A 220 -17.93 -5.26 3.04
C PHE A 220 -18.54 -6.09 4.16
N TRP A 221 -19.85 -6.31 4.08
CA TRP A 221 -20.59 -7.16 4.99
C TRP A 221 -21.15 -8.39 4.31
N GLY A 222 -21.04 -9.50 4.97
CA GLY A 222 -21.42 -10.82 4.51
C GLY A 222 -20.21 -11.73 4.40
N LYS A 223 -20.43 -13.04 4.55
CA LYS A 223 -19.34 -14.02 4.48
C LYS A 223 -19.30 -14.73 3.13
N ILE A 224 -20.46 -14.89 2.49
CA ILE A 224 -20.58 -15.64 1.22
C ILE A 224 -20.76 -14.67 0.05
N ILE A 225 -21.60 -13.65 0.22
CA ILE A 225 -21.85 -12.60 -0.77
C ILE A 225 -21.63 -11.26 -0.07
N PRO A 226 -20.38 -10.82 0.12
CA PRO A 226 -20.09 -9.56 0.79
C PRO A 226 -20.57 -8.38 -0.06
N ARG A 227 -21.30 -7.46 0.56
CA ARG A 227 -21.83 -6.25 -0.06
C ARG A 227 -21.18 -5.01 0.55
N PHE A 228 -20.87 -4.06 -0.29
CA PHE A 228 -20.35 -2.77 0.13
C PHE A 228 -21.40 -1.98 0.92
N GLN A 229 -21.00 -1.37 2.02
CA GLN A 229 -21.87 -0.57 2.89
C GLN A 229 -21.52 0.92 2.78
N GLU A 230 -22.54 1.74 2.60
CA GLU A 230 -22.39 3.20 2.51
C GLU A 230 -21.97 3.83 3.84
N SER A 231 -22.44 3.29 4.96
CA SER A 231 -22.21 3.84 6.30
C SER A 231 -21.61 2.82 7.26
N PRO A 232 -20.31 2.45 7.12
CA PRO A 232 -19.67 1.49 8.01
C PRO A 232 -19.26 2.07 9.36
N SER A 233 -19.44 3.37 9.59
CA SER A 233 -18.86 4.11 10.71
C SER A 233 -19.21 3.58 12.10
N ASN A 234 -20.24 2.75 12.20
CA ASN A 234 -20.73 2.21 13.48
C ASN A 234 -20.20 0.80 13.79
N MET A 235 -19.36 0.22 12.92
CA MET A 235 -18.81 -1.11 13.13
C MET A 235 -17.39 -1.05 13.65
N ASP A 236 -17.20 -1.66 14.82
CA ASP A 236 -15.88 -1.89 15.39
C ASP A 236 -15.89 -3.07 16.35
N TYR A 237 -14.71 -3.60 16.69
CA TYR A 237 -14.53 -4.67 17.66
C TYR A 237 -14.06 -4.09 18.98
N TYR A 238 -14.87 -4.21 20.02
CA TYR A 238 -14.52 -3.76 21.35
C TYR A 238 -14.28 -4.96 22.27
N TYR A 239 -13.31 -4.81 23.16
CA TYR A 239 -13.09 -5.69 24.27
C TYR A 239 -13.71 -5.08 25.53
N HIS A 240 -14.56 -5.84 26.22
CA HIS A 240 -15.10 -5.47 27.51
C HIS A 240 -14.41 -6.27 28.59
N ALA A 241 -13.57 -5.62 29.41
CA ALA A 241 -12.97 -6.27 30.58
C ALA A 241 -14.04 -6.52 31.64
N SER A 242 -14.13 -7.76 32.12
CA SER A 242 -15.16 -8.20 33.11
C SER A 242 -15.19 -7.39 34.40
N ASP A 243 -14.07 -6.75 34.77
CA ASP A 243 -13.90 -6.03 36.04
C ASP A 243 -13.94 -4.50 35.89
N SER A 244 -14.05 -3.96 34.67
CA SER A 244 -14.11 -2.51 34.45
C SER A 244 -15.55 -2.05 34.28
N LYS A 245 -16.03 -1.26 35.22
CA LYS A 245 -17.32 -0.57 35.06
C LYS A 245 -17.23 0.44 33.93
N ASN A 246 -17.78 0.08 32.75
CA ASN A 246 -18.01 0.95 31.60
C ASN A 246 -16.82 1.43 30.75
N GLU A 247 -15.63 0.83 30.79
CA GLU A 247 -14.56 1.14 29.84
C GLU A 247 -14.58 0.17 28.66
N PHE A 248 -14.97 0.67 27.50
CA PHE A 248 -14.79 -0.04 26.23
C PHE A 248 -13.36 0.17 25.74
N ARG A 249 -12.67 -0.92 25.42
CA ARG A 249 -11.34 -0.89 24.80
C ARG A 249 -11.41 -1.50 23.43
N TYR A 250 -10.62 -0.98 22.51
CA TYR A 250 -10.50 -1.57 21.20
C TYR A 250 -9.85 -2.96 21.31
N ALA A 251 -10.37 -3.96 20.61
CA ALA A 251 -9.71 -5.26 20.49
C ALA A 251 -8.42 -5.11 19.69
N GLU A 252 -7.31 -5.69 20.16
CA GLU A 252 -6.01 -5.61 19.50
C GLU A 252 -5.96 -6.43 18.19
N GLY A 253 -5.00 -6.16 17.32
CA GLY A 253 -4.82 -6.87 16.05
C GLY A 253 -5.96 -6.63 15.05
N VAL A 254 -6.55 -5.45 15.05
CA VAL A 254 -7.61 -5.05 14.12
C VAL A 254 -7.23 -3.73 13.47
N VAL A 255 -7.38 -3.62 12.17
CA VAL A 255 -7.15 -2.41 11.37
C VAL A 255 -8.38 -2.03 10.57
N ARG A 256 -8.59 -0.74 10.32
CA ARG A 256 -9.51 -0.28 9.27
C ARG A 256 -8.80 -0.33 7.93
N TYR A 257 -9.53 -0.67 6.88
CA TYR A 257 -8.93 -0.88 5.57
C TYR A 257 -9.80 -0.31 4.45
N THR A 258 -9.18 0.45 3.55
CA THR A 258 -9.88 1.07 2.43
C THR A 258 -9.01 1.02 1.17
N LYS A 259 -9.51 0.36 0.11
CA LYS A 259 -8.93 0.38 -1.24
C LYS A 259 -9.54 1.56 -2.00
N ILE A 260 -8.76 2.64 -2.14
CA ILE A 260 -9.27 3.92 -2.67
C ILE A 260 -9.65 3.81 -4.15
N HIS A 261 -8.97 2.96 -4.91
CA HIS A 261 -9.16 2.78 -6.35
C HIS A 261 -9.95 1.52 -6.73
N GLY A 262 -10.55 0.83 -5.76
CA GLY A 262 -11.20 -0.45 -5.99
C GLY A 262 -10.24 -1.65 -5.87
N SER A 263 -10.70 -2.81 -6.27
CA SER A 263 -9.96 -4.08 -6.14
C SER A 263 -10.26 -5.03 -7.29
N ILE A 264 -9.32 -5.94 -7.54
CA ILE A 264 -9.46 -6.98 -8.58
C ILE A 264 -10.63 -7.94 -8.32
N ASP A 265 -11.09 -8.04 -7.08
CA ASP A 265 -12.19 -8.89 -6.63
C ASP A 265 -13.51 -8.15 -6.37
N TRP A 266 -13.60 -6.86 -6.75
CA TRP A 266 -14.83 -6.08 -6.62
C TRP A 266 -15.56 -6.01 -7.94
N TYR A 267 -16.88 -6.15 -7.87
CA TYR A 267 -17.76 -5.99 -9.03
C TYR A 267 -19.06 -5.28 -8.65
N GLU A 268 -19.67 -4.65 -9.65
CA GLU A 268 -20.98 -4.00 -9.53
C GLU A 268 -22.06 -4.84 -10.18
N ASN A 269 -23.21 -4.90 -9.55
CA ASN A 269 -24.42 -5.46 -10.14
C ASN A 269 -25.63 -4.67 -9.63
N ASN A 270 -26.39 -4.06 -10.57
CA ASN A 270 -27.57 -3.25 -10.29
C ASN A 270 -27.35 -2.14 -9.26
N GLY A 271 -26.23 -1.41 -9.34
CA GLY A 271 -25.89 -0.30 -8.45
C GLY A 271 -25.38 -0.74 -7.07
N ILE A 272 -25.19 -2.03 -6.85
CA ILE A 272 -24.64 -2.58 -5.61
C ILE A 272 -23.25 -3.16 -5.89
N VAL A 273 -22.28 -2.76 -5.08
CA VAL A 273 -20.93 -3.30 -5.16
C VAL A 273 -20.79 -4.52 -4.27
N TYR A 274 -20.22 -5.55 -4.83
CA TYR A 274 -19.95 -6.84 -4.18
C TYR A 274 -18.46 -7.14 -4.20
N ARG A 275 -18.03 -8.03 -3.31
CA ARG A 275 -16.72 -8.65 -3.37
C ARG A 275 -16.86 -10.11 -3.72
N ASP A 276 -16.13 -10.54 -4.75
CA ASP A 276 -16.09 -11.95 -5.17
C ASP A 276 -15.21 -12.79 -4.24
N ALA A 277 -15.53 -14.07 -4.14
CA ALA A 277 -14.75 -15.07 -3.40
C ALA A 277 -13.54 -15.56 -4.24
N LEU A 278 -12.77 -14.61 -4.78
CA LEU A 278 -11.60 -14.90 -5.58
C LEU A 278 -10.45 -15.40 -4.69
N ARG A 279 -9.93 -16.61 -4.96
CA ARG A 279 -8.80 -17.17 -4.21
C ARG A 279 -7.52 -16.37 -4.46
N PHE A 280 -6.72 -16.14 -3.43
CA PHE A 280 -5.36 -15.59 -3.60
C PHE A 280 -4.51 -16.57 -4.44
N GLY A 281 -3.86 -16.08 -5.48
CA GLY A 281 -3.16 -16.91 -6.47
C GLY A 281 -4.08 -17.57 -7.49
N ALA A 282 -5.29 -17.03 -7.74
CA ALA A 282 -6.11 -17.42 -8.89
C ALA A 282 -5.47 -16.97 -10.19
N ASP A 283 -5.63 -17.76 -11.25
CA ASP A 283 -5.05 -17.44 -12.56
C ASP A 283 -5.93 -16.48 -13.38
N GLU A 284 -7.23 -16.37 -13.07
CA GLU A 284 -8.17 -15.48 -13.77
C GLU A 284 -9.28 -14.98 -12.83
N VAL A 285 -9.94 -13.89 -13.23
CA VAL A 285 -11.15 -13.37 -12.58
C VAL A 285 -12.37 -14.12 -13.12
N ASN A 286 -13.19 -14.67 -12.22
CA ASN A 286 -14.43 -15.34 -12.59
C ASN A 286 -15.51 -14.29 -12.90
N LEU A 287 -15.86 -14.15 -14.19
CA LEU A 287 -16.98 -13.30 -14.58
C LEU A 287 -18.29 -14.08 -14.53
N PRO A 288 -19.39 -13.52 -14.01
CA PRO A 288 -20.71 -14.09 -14.17
C PRO A 288 -21.07 -14.24 -15.66
N SER A 289 -21.84 -15.30 -15.98
CA SER A 289 -22.25 -15.54 -17.36
C SER A 289 -23.05 -14.36 -17.94
N GLY A 290 -22.62 -13.87 -19.09
CA GLY A 290 -23.27 -12.75 -19.78
C GLY A 290 -22.81 -11.35 -19.33
N THR A 291 -21.77 -11.25 -18.49
CA THR A 291 -21.13 -9.98 -18.13
C THR A 291 -19.80 -9.80 -18.86
N THR A 292 -19.38 -8.56 -19.03
CA THR A 292 -18.08 -8.20 -19.61
C THR A 292 -17.15 -7.64 -18.53
N TYR A 293 -15.85 -7.54 -18.82
CA TYR A 293 -14.90 -6.92 -17.89
C TYR A 293 -15.27 -5.44 -17.63
N ARG A 294 -15.78 -4.74 -18.61
CA ARG A 294 -16.25 -3.34 -18.48
C ARG A 294 -17.39 -3.17 -17.49
N ASP A 295 -18.29 -4.15 -17.46
CA ASP A 295 -19.49 -4.11 -16.63
C ASP A 295 -19.25 -4.64 -15.22
N HIS A 296 -18.18 -5.43 -15.05
CA HIS A 296 -17.99 -6.21 -13.84
C HIS A 296 -16.86 -5.69 -12.98
N LEU A 297 -15.75 -5.30 -13.57
CA LEU A 297 -14.53 -5.04 -12.83
C LEU A 297 -14.48 -3.62 -12.27
N MET A 298 -14.36 -3.50 -10.96
CA MET A 298 -14.21 -2.23 -10.25
C MET A 298 -12.75 -1.76 -10.23
N ILE A 299 -12.08 -1.82 -11.37
CA ILE A 299 -10.76 -1.21 -11.59
C ILE A 299 -11.00 0.00 -12.50
N TYR A 300 -11.13 1.17 -11.91
CA TYR A 300 -11.32 2.37 -12.71
C TYR A 300 -10.15 3.34 -12.57
N PRO A 301 -9.26 3.33 -13.55
CA PRO A 301 -8.30 4.41 -13.74
C PRO A 301 -8.92 5.56 -14.52
N ASN A 302 -9.81 6.34 -13.93
CA ASN A 302 -10.44 7.39 -14.72
C ASN A 302 -9.89 8.79 -14.44
N SER A 303 -9.69 9.59 -15.49
CA SER A 303 -9.15 10.95 -15.41
C SER A 303 -10.17 12.02 -15.12
N MET A 304 -11.42 11.69 -15.33
CA MET A 304 -12.48 12.54 -14.81
C MET A 304 -12.65 12.31 -13.31
N LYS A 305 -11.53 12.02 -12.62
CA LYS A 305 -11.47 11.73 -11.17
C LYS A 305 -12.24 12.75 -10.33
N SER A 306 -12.37 13.98 -10.77
CA SER A 306 -13.24 14.96 -10.10
C SER A 306 -14.74 14.68 -10.24
N VAL A 307 -15.17 14.02 -11.29
CA VAL A 307 -16.57 13.66 -11.52
C VAL A 307 -16.85 12.26 -10.96
N GLU A 308 -15.94 11.31 -11.12
CA GLU A 308 -16.15 9.92 -10.69
C GLU A 308 -15.87 9.67 -9.22
N THR A 309 -14.97 10.44 -8.60
CA THR A 309 -14.90 10.47 -7.12
C THR A 309 -16.18 10.99 -6.48
N ALA A 310 -17.09 11.57 -7.26
CA ALA A 310 -18.43 11.91 -6.82
C ALA A 310 -19.44 10.76 -6.96
N PHE A 311 -19.06 9.64 -7.60
CA PHE A 311 -19.93 8.49 -7.76
C PHE A 311 -19.61 7.38 -6.76
N TYR A 312 -20.64 6.67 -6.37
CA TYR A 312 -20.55 5.47 -5.55
C TYR A 312 -19.78 4.35 -6.28
N PRO A 313 -18.86 3.61 -5.61
CA PRO A 313 -18.51 3.74 -4.18
C PRO A 313 -17.34 4.70 -3.89
N TYR A 314 -16.73 5.29 -4.92
CA TYR A 314 -15.48 6.06 -4.79
C TYR A 314 -15.63 7.29 -3.89
N ALA A 315 -16.77 7.99 -3.98
CA ALA A 315 -17.06 9.12 -3.10
C ALA A 315 -16.91 8.76 -1.60
N GLU A 316 -17.38 7.57 -1.24
CA GLU A 316 -17.30 7.06 0.12
C GLU A 316 -15.85 6.71 0.52
N LEU A 317 -15.08 6.12 -0.40
CA LEU A 317 -13.68 5.73 -0.15
C LEU A 317 -12.79 6.97 0.03
N PHE A 318 -12.97 8.00 -0.79
CA PHE A 318 -12.28 9.28 -0.65
C PHE A 318 -12.71 10.05 0.60
N ARG A 319 -13.99 9.95 0.99
CA ARG A 319 -14.49 10.53 2.25
C ARG A 319 -13.83 9.86 3.45
N ASP A 320 -13.69 8.53 3.45
CA ASP A 320 -12.98 7.80 4.49
C ASP A 320 -11.54 8.28 4.60
N PHE A 321 -10.85 8.43 3.47
CA PHE A 321 -9.48 8.91 3.45
C PHE A 321 -9.37 10.32 4.04
N SER A 322 -10.17 11.26 3.54
CA SER A 322 -10.16 12.65 4.02
C SER A 322 -10.52 12.74 5.52
N SER A 323 -11.58 12.06 5.94
CA SER A 323 -12.04 12.10 7.34
C SER A 323 -11.07 11.44 8.32
N SER A 324 -10.23 10.52 7.85
CA SER A 324 -9.23 9.85 8.69
C SER A 324 -7.97 10.68 8.88
N ILE A 325 -7.50 11.38 7.84
CA ILE A 325 -6.21 12.07 7.91
C ILE A 325 -6.31 13.57 8.18
N VAL A 326 -7.42 14.21 7.80
CA VAL A 326 -7.61 15.67 8.00
C VAL A 326 -8.18 15.93 9.39
N LYS A 327 -7.39 15.60 10.41
CA LYS A 327 -7.73 15.79 11.84
C LYS A 327 -6.49 16.30 12.58
N PRO A 328 -6.65 17.09 13.65
CA PRO A 328 -5.53 17.41 14.54
C PRO A 328 -4.86 16.15 15.08
N ASN A 329 -3.54 16.22 15.32
CA ASN A 329 -2.73 15.12 15.86
C ASN A 329 -2.72 13.84 14.99
N SER A 330 -2.98 13.99 13.68
CA SER A 330 -2.90 12.89 12.72
C SER A 330 -1.48 12.69 12.22
N THR A 331 -1.09 11.43 12.09
CA THR A 331 0.14 11.02 11.38
C THR A 331 -0.23 10.10 10.22
N LEU A 332 0.26 10.45 9.05
CA LEU A 332 0.14 9.63 7.83
C LEU A 332 1.50 9.05 7.47
N PHE A 333 1.62 7.72 7.51
CA PHE A 333 2.73 7.01 6.88
C PHE A 333 2.41 6.73 5.42
N VAL A 334 3.39 6.93 4.56
CA VAL A 334 3.27 6.68 3.11
C VAL A 334 4.40 5.76 2.68
N TYR A 335 4.06 4.60 2.13
CA TYR A 335 5.02 3.64 1.61
C TYR A 335 4.69 3.22 0.18
N GLY A 336 5.68 3.36 -0.72
CA GLY A 336 5.56 2.89 -2.10
C GLY A 336 4.50 3.61 -2.96
N TYR A 337 4.02 4.78 -2.53
CA TYR A 337 3.09 5.62 -3.28
C TYR A 337 3.85 6.66 -4.12
N GLY A 338 3.54 6.74 -5.40
CA GLY A 338 4.30 7.54 -6.37
C GLY A 338 3.84 9.00 -6.54
N PHE A 339 2.96 9.54 -5.70
CA PHE A 339 2.46 10.93 -5.75
C PHE A 339 1.89 11.36 -7.12
N GLY A 340 1.43 10.39 -7.91
CA GLY A 340 0.84 10.64 -9.23
C GLY A 340 -0.65 11.01 -9.20
N ASP A 341 -1.38 10.69 -8.11
CA ASP A 341 -2.80 10.98 -8.00
C ASP A 341 -3.05 12.36 -7.39
N THR A 342 -3.62 13.25 -8.21
CA THR A 342 -3.86 14.64 -7.81
C THR A 342 -4.91 14.79 -6.71
N HIS A 343 -5.90 13.87 -6.63
CA HIS A 343 -6.97 13.91 -5.61
C HIS A 343 -6.44 13.47 -4.25
N ILE A 344 -5.69 12.36 -4.21
CA ILE A 344 -5.01 11.92 -3.00
C ILE A 344 -4.05 13.01 -2.51
N ASN A 345 -3.22 13.55 -3.42
CA ASN A 345 -2.29 14.62 -3.08
C ASN A 345 -2.98 15.89 -2.56
N LYS A 346 -4.18 16.22 -3.08
CA LYS A 346 -4.97 17.36 -2.58
C LYS A 346 -5.41 17.14 -1.13
N ILE A 347 -5.93 15.96 -0.80
CA ILE A 347 -6.35 15.62 0.56
C ILE A 347 -5.14 15.61 1.51
N ILE A 348 -3.98 15.07 1.09
CA ILE A 348 -2.77 15.12 1.91
C ILE A 348 -2.31 16.56 2.15
N LYS A 349 -2.40 17.45 1.15
CA LYS A 349 -2.09 18.88 1.34
C LYS A 349 -3.06 19.56 2.29
N GLU A 350 -4.34 19.19 2.27
CA GLU A 350 -5.33 19.68 3.22
C GLU A 350 -4.98 19.23 4.65
N MET A 351 -4.61 17.96 4.85
CA MET A 351 -4.06 17.47 6.11
C MET A 351 -2.89 18.32 6.58
N MET A 352 -1.92 18.61 5.70
CA MET A 352 -0.71 19.38 6.01
C MET A 352 -0.98 20.86 6.32
N SER A 353 -2.18 21.36 6.07
CA SER A 353 -2.61 22.70 6.52
C SER A 353 -2.92 22.75 8.02
N VAL A 354 -3.12 21.61 8.66
CA VAL A 354 -3.33 21.49 10.11
C VAL A 354 -1.97 21.40 10.80
N PRO A 355 -1.58 22.34 11.68
CA PRO A 355 -0.21 22.42 12.20
C PRO A 355 0.24 21.20 13.04
N SER A 356 -0.69 20.48 13.66
CA SER A 356 -0.41 19.31 14.51
C SER A 356 -0.31 18.00 13.73
N THR A 357 -0.43 18.02 12.41
CA THR A 357 -0.31 16.82 11.59
C THR A 357 1.13 16.56 11.17
N HIS A 358 1.45 15.31 10.89
CA HIS A 358 2.76 14.88 10.44
C HIS A 358 2.66 13.83 9.33
N ILE A 359 3.56 13.91 8.36
CA ILE A 359 3.66 12.90 7.29
C ILE A 359 5.03 12.24 7.33
N VAL A 360 5.04 10.90 7.27
CA VAL A 360 6.25 10.08 7.15
C VAL A 360 6.24 9.46 5.75
N ILE A 361 7.13 9.93 4.89
CA ILE A 361 7.24 9.45 3.51
C ILE A 361 8.45 8.52 3.41
N ILE A 362 8.18 7.29 2.96
CA ILE A 362 9.19 6.26 2.72
C ILE A 362 9.13 5.90 1.24
N ALA A 363 10.12 6.37 0.46
CA ALA A 363 10.13 6.29 -0.99
C ALA A 363 11.45 5.73 -1.52
N TYR A 364 11.40 4.67 -2.32
CA TYR A 364 12.61 4.07 -2.88
C TYR A 364 13.32 5.02 -3.85
N ASN A 365 12.56 5.73 -4.69
CA ASN A 365 13.07 6.74 -5.62
C ASN A 365 12.43 8.10 -5.35
N VAL A 366 13.20 9.16 -5.58
CA VAL A 366 12.71 10.54 -5.53
C VAL A 366 12.55 11.05 -6.96
N ASP A 367 11.32 11.09 -7.46
CA ASP A 367 11.00 11.60 -8.79
C ASP A 367 10.46 13.05 -8.74
N ASP A 368 10.22 13.62 -9.93
CA ASP A 368 9.71 14.99 -10.04
C ASP A 368 8.33 15.19 -9.40
N ARG A 369 7.51 14.12 -9.31
CA ARG A 369 6.19 14.18 -8.67
C ARG A 369 6.31 14.34 -7.17
N LEU A 370 7.18 13.56 -6.53
CA LEU A 370 7.48 13.70 -5.10
C LEU A 370 8.10 15.06 -4.79
N VAL A 371 9.08 15.51 -5.59
CA VAL A 371 9.70 16.85 -5.45
C VAL A 371 8.64 17.95 -5.57
N ASN A 372 7.79 17.90 -6.59
CA ASN A 372 6.71 18.87 -6.78
C ASN A 372 5.68 18.84 -5.64
N PHE A 373 5.43 17.70 -5.05
CA PHE A 373 4.58 17.57 -3.87
C PHE A 373 5.24 18.21 -2.64
N LEU A 374 6.49 17.85 -2.33
CA LEU A 374 7.27 18.35 -1.18
C LEU A 374 7.46 19.87 -1.23
N SER A 375 7.67 20.43 -2.42
CA SER A 375 7.84 21.88 -2.61
C SER A 375 6.60 22.70 -2.22
N LYS A 376 5.44 22.06 -2.08
CA LYS A 376 4.12 22.70 -1.81
C LYS A 376 3.62 22.51 -0.40
N ILE A 377 4.40 21.86 0.48
CA ILE A 377 4.02 21.59 1.87
C ILE A 377 5.06 22.08 2.85
N ASN A 378 4.71 22.15 4.13
CA ASN A 378 5.63 22.57 5.18
C ASN A 378 6.55 21.41 5.58
N MET A 379 7.82 21.51 5.22
CA MET A 379 8.84 20.49 5.52
C MET A 379 9.10 20.26 7.01
N ALA A 380 8.66 21.15 7.91
CA ALA A 380 8.75 20.92 9.35
C ALA A 380 7.82 19.78 9.83
N GLN A 381 6.75 19.50 9.07
CA GLN A 381 5.78 18.42 9.34
C GLN A 381 6.13 17.14 8.57
N VAL A 382 7.32 17.05 7.93
CA VAL A 382 7.71 15.94 7.06
C VAL A 382 8.87 15.17 7.67
N THR A 383 8.71 13.86 7.77
CA THR A 383 9.80 12.89 7.87
C THR A 383 9.98 12.25 6.50
N LEU A 384 11.21 12.18 6.01
CA LEU A 384 11.52 11.64 4.69
C LEU A 384 12.64 10.61 4.80
N LEU A 385 12.35 9.38 4.37
CA LEU A 385 13.30 8.28 4.29
C LEU A 385 13.33 7.81 2.83
N THR A 386 14.45 7.96 2.14
CA THR A 386 14.51 7.60 0.72
C THR A 386 15.72 6.73 0.38
N GLY A 387 15.59 6.03 -0.75
CA GLY A 387 16.67 5.23 -1.31
C GLY A 387 16.65 3.76 -0.88
N SER A 388 17.60 3.03 -1.42
CA SER A 388 17.70 1.57 -1.23
C SER A 388 18.02 1.16 0.21
N GLU A 389 18.63 2.03 1.02
CA GLU A 389 18.92 1.70 2.41
C GLU A 389 17.68 1.88 3.30
N PHE A 390 16.97 3.01 3.18
CA PHE A 390 15.90 3.35 4.12
C PHE A 390 14.51 2.91 3.66
N ALA A 391 14.28 2.77 2.35
CA ALA A 391 12.98 2.43 1.80
C ALA A 391 12.90 1.01 1.22
N ASN A 392 14.00 0.26 1.19
CA ASN A 392 13.92 -1.18 0.95
C ASN A 392 13.10 -1.83 2.07
N LEU A 393 12.09 -2.62 1.71
CA LEU A 393 11.13 -3.16 2.68
C LEU A 393 11.79 -4.04 3.74
N GLU A 394 12.76 -4.86 3.34
CA GLU A 394 13.50 -5.74 4.24
C GLU A 394 14.33 -4.94 5.24
N ASN A 395 15.15 -3.99 4.75
CA ASN A 395 15.96 -3.12 5.62
C ASN A 395 15.09 -2.28 6.55
N LEU A 396 13.97 -1.74 6.01
CA LEU A 396 13.03 -0.93 6.79
C LEU A 396 12.47 -1.72 7.97
N VAL A 397 12.00 -2.94 7.74
CA VAL A 397 11.41 -3.80 8.77
C VAL A 397 12.45 -4.32 9.74
N GLU A 398 13.63 -4.70 9.26
CA GLU A 398 14.66 -5.32 10.10
C GLU A 398 15.37 -4.30 10.99
N TYR A 399 15.67 -3.10 10.44
CA TYR A 399 16.56 -2.16 11.13
C TYR A 399 15.87 -0.90 11.64
N TYR A 400 14.82 -0.41 10.99
CA TYR A 400 14.33 0.95 11.22
C TYR A 400 12.92 1.07 11.79
N LEU A 401 12.01 0.16 11.42
CA LEU A 401 10.69 0.14 12.03
C LEU A 401 10.75 -0.41 13.46
N PRO A 402 10.00 0.20 14.40
CA PRO A 402 9.86 -0.36 15.73
C PRO A 402 9.21 -1.74 15.66
N LYS A 403 9.83 -2.71 16.32
CA LYS A 403 9.23 -4.05 16.44
C LYS A 403 8.01 -3.99 17.35
N ALA A 404 6.98 -4.76 17.03
CA ALA A 404 5.83 -4.93 17.90
C ALA A 404 6.28 -5.51 19.26
N ALA A 405 5.60 -5.15 20.34
CA ALA A 405 6.00 -5.57 21.69
C ALA A 405 6.04 -7.10 21.84
N ILE A 406 5.14 -7.81 21.17
CA ILE A 406 5.12 -9.29 21.19
C ILE A 406 6.35 -9.88 20.50
N ASP A 407 6.84 -9.27 19.42
CA ASP A 407 8.03 -9.72 18.72
C ASP A 407 9.28 -9.50 19.56
N ILE A 408 9.38 -8.38 20.26
CA ILE A 408 10.47 -8.07 21.20
C ILE A 408 10.51 -9.11 22.33
N ILE A 409 9.36 -9.45 22.90
CA ILE A 409 9.24 -10.46 23.96
C ILE A 409 9.66 -11.83 23.42
N THR A 410 9.18 -12.21 22.23
CA THR A 410 9.50 -13.50 21.61
C THR A 410 10.98 -13.61 21.27
N GLU A 411 11.57 -12.55 20.70
CA GLU A 411 13.01 -12.50 20.40
C GLU A 411 13.87 -12.60 21.69
N THR A 412 13.47 -11.87 22.73
CA THR A 412 14.15 -11.91 24.03
C THR A 412 14.02 -13.29 24.65
N ALA A 413 12.84 -13.91 24.60
CA ALA A 413 12.63 -15.27 25.11
C ALA A 413 13.47 -16.29 24.34
N SER A 414 13.54 -16.19 23.00
CA SER A 414 14.39 -17.05 22.18
C SER A 414 15.87 -16.92 22.55
N ARG A 415 16.39 -15.70 22.65
CA ARG A 415 17.77 -15.44 23.05
C ARG A 415 18.10 -16.02 24.46
N LEU A 416 17.15 -15.92 25.40
CA LEU A 416 17.31 -16.51 26.73
C LEU A 416 17.32 -18.05 26.69
N VAL A 417 16.49 -18.64 25.83
CA VAL A 417 16.50 -20.11 25.65
C VAL A 417 17.81 -20.56 25.01
N ASP A 418 18.30 -19.86 24.00
CA ASP A 418 19.56 -20.21 23.32
C ASP A 418 20.77 -20.02 24.24
N SER A 419 20.79 -18.97 25.07
CA SER A 419 21.84 -18.78 26.08
C SER A 419 21.87 -19.90 27.15
N ARG A 420 20.68 -20.43 27.51
CA ARG A 420 20.57 -21.54 28.45
C ARG A 420 21.00 -22.88 27.84
N LYS A 421 20.76 -23.10 26.55
CA LYS A 421 21.24 -24.30 25.84
C LYS A 421 22.76 -24.35 25.83
N GLY A 422 23.43 -23.23 25.53
CA GLY A 422 24.90 -23.17 25.60
C GLY A 422 25.48 -23.50 26.99
N TYR A 423 24.77 -23.14 28.07
CA TYR A 423 25.17 -23.49 29.42
C TYR A 423 25.00 -24.99 29.71
N LEU A 424 23.93 -25.62 29.21
CA LEU A 424 23.70 -27.07 29.35
C LEU A 424 24.71 -27.89 28.55
N ASP A 425 25.13 -27.41 27.39
CA ASP A 425 26.18 -28.06 26.58
C ASP A 425 27.55 -28.00 27.24
N PHE A 426 27.86 -26.94 28.01
CA PHE A 426 29.07 -26.85 28.82
C PHE A 426 29.07 -27.89 29.96
N GLN A 427 27.96 -28.10 30.67
CA GLN A 427 27.86 -29.10 31.73
C GLN A 427 28.01 -30.53 31.19
N ASN A 428 27.37 -30.84 30.05
CA ASN A 428 27.51 -32.17 29.46
C ASN A 428 28.93 -32.48 28.97
N ASN A 429 29.68 -31.45 28.53
CA ASN A 429 31.09 -31.64 28.14
C ASN A 429 32.04 -31.77 29.35
N GLU A 430 31.73 -31.17 30.50
CA GLU A 430 32.53 -31.36 31.72
C GLU A 430 32.29 -32.74 32.37
N GLU A 431 31.06 -33.26 32.29
CA GLU A 431 30.75 -34.62 32.75
C GLU A 431 31.42 -35.69 31.87
N ALA A 432 31.42 -35.48 30.54
CA ALA A 432 32.10 -36.39 29.59
C ALA A 432 33.64 -36.34 29.64
N ALA A 433 34.23 -35.29 30.19
CA ALA A 433 35.68 -35.17 30.38
C ALA A 433 36.17 -35.72 31.73
N ASN A 434 35.26 -36.06 32.66
CA ASN A 434 35.55 -36.62 33.99
C ASN A 434 35.20 -38.12 34.10
N GLU A 435 34.69 -38.77 33.04
CA GLU A 435 34.60 -40.22 32.88
C GLU A 435 35.80 -40.74 32.03
#